data_f84ed97c47c5773ec7b7cb98ff2fc35f
#
_entry.id   f84ed97c47c5773ec7b7cb98ff2fc35f
#
_cell.length_a   1.000
_cell.length_b   1.000
_cell.length_c   1.000
_cell.angle_alpha   90.00
_cell.angle_beta   90.00
_cell.angle_gamma   90.00
#
_symmetry.space_group_name_H-M   'P 1'
#
loop_
_entity.id
_entity.type
_entity.pdbx_description
1 polymer ?
#
loop_
_entity_poly.entity_id
_entity_poly.type
_entity_poly.pdbx_seq_one_letter_code
_entity_poly.pdbx_strand_id
1 'polypeptide(L)'
;VKEQLETTLAGFTLNRTVEPKKQRVQDMQDGNFEIGLTRWGPDYADPMTYLGMWVTGNSNNYGLWSDADYDAIIAECTTGDLCTDPEGRWEAMYDAESIVLEQAAIFPLYGQCNAEMISSAVTGVDFHPVALNRVYKDAKKSV
;
A
#
# COMPACT_ATOMS: atom_id res chain seq x y z
N VAL A 1 -10.22 1.21 15.61
CA VAL A 1 -8.88 0.70 15.94
C VAL A 1 -8.52 1.02 17.38
N LYS A 2 -8.34 2.31 17.81
CA LYS A 2 -7.92 2.67 19.19
C LYS A 2 -8.80 1.97 20.23
N GLU A 3 -10.09 2.22 20.22
CA GLU A 3 -11.05 1.64 21.17
C GLU A 3 -11.01 0.10 21.19
N GLN A 4 -10.91 -0.52 20.01
CA GLN A 4 -10.80 -1.98 19.90
C GLN A 4 -9.51 -2.50 20.56
N LEU A 5 -8.38 -1.87 20.29
CA LEU A 5 -7.10 -2.28 20.88
C LEU A 5 -7.11 -2.11 22.41
N GLU A 6 -7.54 -0.95 22.91
CA GLU A 6 -7.57 -0.67 24.34
C GLU A 6 -8.57 -1.54 25.12
N THR A 7 -9.65 -1.98 24.45
CA THR A 7 -10.62 -2.90 25.06
C THR A 7 -10.11 -4.35 25.09
N THR A 8 -9.35 -4.74 24.06
CA THR A 8 -8.91 -6.14 23.88
C THR A 8 -7.58 -6.41 24.58
N LEU A 9 -6.67 -5.44 24.60
CA LEU A 9 -5.33 -5.60 25.15
C LEU A 9 -5.24 -4.94 26.55
N ALA A 10 -5.26 -5.73 27.59
CA ALA A 10 -5.18 -5.24 28.96
C ALA A 10 -3.89 -4.43 29.20
N GLY A 11 -4.03 -3.19 29.68
CA GLY A 11 -2.92 -2.30 29.97
C GLY A 11 -2.34 -1.57 28.74
N PHE A 12 -2.91 -1.79 27.55
CA PHE A 12 -2.53 -1.06 26.34
C PHE A 12 -3.21 0.32 26.30
N THR A 13 -2.45 1.36 25.98
CA THR A 13 -2.97 2.72 25.76
C THR A 13 -2.39 3.27 24.46
N LEU A 14 -3.25 3.74 23.58
CA LEU A 14 -2.86 4.33 22.30
C LEU A 14 -3.10 5.84 22.31
N ASN A 15 -2.01 6.61 22.26
CA ASN A 15 -2.07 8.06 22.11
C ASN A 15 -2.14 8.41 20.63
N ARG A 16 -3.26 9.06 20.23
CA ARG A 16 -3.50 9.39 18.84
C ARG A 16 -3.14 10.84 18.53
N THR A 17 -2.22 11.05 17.61
CA THR A 17 -1.93 12.34 16.99
C THR A 17 -2.66 12.43 15.65
N VAL A 18 -3.36 13.55 15.41
CA VAL A 18 -4.09 13.81 14.16
C VAL A 18 -3.48 15.02 13.49
N GLU A 19 -2.97 14.84 12.29
CA GLU A 19 -2.18 15.83 11.58
C GLU A 19 -2.61 15.95 10.12
N PRO A 20 -2.35 17.10 9.45
CA PRO A 20 -2.45 17.20 8.02
C PRO A 20 -1.53 16.17 7.32
N LYS A 21 -1.95 15.66 6.15
CA LYS A 21 -1.19 14.63 5.42
C LYS A 21 0.30 14.97 5.27
N LYS A 22 0.62 16.23 4.96
CA LYS A 22 2.02 16.65 4.74
C LYS A 22 2.87 16.48 6.01
N GLN A 23 2.34 16.92 7.16
CA GLN A 23 3.03 16.79 8.44
C GLN A 23 3.20 15.33 8.83
N ARG A 24 2.13 14.53 8.77
CA ARG A 24 2.18 13.10 9.06
C ARG A 24 3.24 12.36 8.23
N VAL A 25 3.31 12.66 6.91
CA VAL A 25 4.32 12.02 6.05
C VAL A 25 5.73 12.44 6.45
N GLN A 26 5.93 13.73 6.80
CA GLN A 26 7.22 14.21 7.28
C GLN A 26 7.61 13.51 8.59
N ASP A 27 6.70 13.42 9.55
CA ASP A 27 6.97 12.76 10.83
C ASP A 27 7.27 11.27 10.64
N MET A 28 6.62 10.61 9.69
CA MET A 28 6.93 9.22 9.34
C MET A 28 8.33 9.09 8.71
N GLN A 29 8.74 10.04 7.86
CA GLN A 29 10.08 10.06 7.26
C GLN A 29 11.17 10.35 8.30
N ASP A 30 10.86 11.19 9.28
CA ASP A 30 11.77 11.56 10.37
C ASP A 30 11.81 10.52 11.49
N GLY A 31 10.99 9.47 11.43
CA GLY A 31 10.90 8.43 12.46
C GLY A 31 10.16 8.88 13.74
N ASN A 32 9.38 9.95 13.69
CA ASN A 32 8.64 10.51 14.81
C ASN A 32 7.29 9.81 15.04
N PHE A 33 7.28 8.49 15.04
CA PHE A 33 6.08 7.69 15.29
C PHE A 33 6.44 6.31 15.85
N GLU A 34 5.51 5.70 16.55
CA GLU A 34 5.58 4.30 16.99
C GLU A 34 4.71 3.42 16.08
N ILE A 35 3.51 3.90 15.73
CA ILE A 35 2.60 3.27 14.79
C ILE A 35 2.11 4.32 13.79
N GLY A 36 2.50 4.17 12.54
CA GLY A 36 2.09 5.06 11.46
C GLY A 36 0.86 4.54 10.70
N LEU A 37 -0.22 5.32 10.65
CA LEU A 37 -1.38 5.01 9.83
C LEU A 37 -1.28 5.71 8.48
N THR A 38 -1.15 4.93 7.41
CA THR A 38 -1.06 5.45 6.05
C THR A 38 -1.88 4.61 5.08
N ARG A 39 -1.88 4.99 3.81
CA ARG A 39 -2.50 4.21 2.75
C ARG A 39 -1.61 4.21 1.52
N TRP A 40 -1.70 3.16 0.74
CA TRP A 40 -1.12 3.08 -0.59
C TRP A 40 -2.19 2.69 -1.60
N GLY A 41 -2.10 3.23 -2.80
CA GLY A 41 -2.87 2.79 -3.96
C GLY A 41 -1.91 2.25 -5.01
N PRO A 42 -2.28 1.25 -5.81
CA PRO A 42 -1.38 0.68 -6.79
C PRO A 42 -1.05 1.71 -7.89
N ASP A 43 0.23 1.87 -8.20
CA ASP A 43 0.69 2.73 -9.29
C ASP A 43 0.63 2.02 -10.65
N TYR A 44 0.65 0.67 -10.64
CA TYR A 44 0.56 -0.21 -11.80
C TYR A 44 -0.05 -1.56 -11.41
N ALA A 45 -0.49 -2.33 -12.42
CA ALA A 45 -1.20 -3.60 -12.22
C ALA A 45 -0.24 -4.77 -11.97
N ASP A 46 0.50 -4.72 -10.86
CA ASP A 46 1.38 -5.80 -10.39
C ASP A 46 1.51 -5.69 -8.86
N PRO A 47 1.51 -6.80 -8.09
CA PRO A 47 1.69 -6.78 -6.64
C PRO A 47 2.97 -6.10 -6.18
N MET A 48 3.98 -6.03 -7.03
CA MET A 48 5.24 -5.36 -6.74
C MET A 48 5.08 -3.87 -6.38
N THR A 49 3.97 -3.23 -6.82
CA THR A 49 3.64 -1.86 -6.40
C THR A 49 3.46 -1.72 -4.88
N TYR A 50 3.14 -2.84 -4.20
CA TYR A 50 3.03 -2.92 -2.74
C TYR A 50 4.28 -3.54 -2.11
N LEU A 51 4.72 -4.68 -2.63
CA LEU A 51 5.84 -5.44 -2.05
C LEU A 51 7.16 -4.67 -2.17
N GLY A 52 7.43 -4.02 -3.27
CA GLY A 52 8.67 -3.26 -3.47
C GLY A 52 8.90 -2.12 -2.47
N MET A 53 7.85 -1.68 -1.74
CA MET A 53 7.99 -0.63 -0.73
C MET A 53 8.75 -1.08 0.53
N TRP A 54 8.77 -2.38 0.84
CA TRP A 54 9.31 -2.90 2.10
C TRP A 54 10.75 -3.37 1.99
N VAL A 55 11.35 -3.25 0.82
CA VAL A 55 12.78 -3.53 0.61
C VAL A 55 13.62 -2.62 1.51
N THR A 56 14.69 -3.18 2.06
CA THR A 56 15.64 -2.45 2.90
C THR A 56 16.11 -1.16 2.24
N GLY A 57 15.96 -0.05 2.93
CA GLY A 57 16.38 1.27 2.44
C GLY A 57 15.43 1.94 1.44
N ASN A 58 14.28 1.34 1.12
CA ASN A 58 13.26 2.01 0.29
C ASN A 58 12.70 3.23 1.03
N SER A 59 12.55 4.35 0.32
CA SER A 59 12.08 5.62 0.87
C SER A 59 10.64 5.61 1.40
N ASN A 60 9.84 4.62 1.05
CA ASN A 60 8.48 4.42 1.58
C ASN A 60 8.44 3.46 2.77
N ASN A 61 9.55 2.79 3.09
CA ASN A 61 9.70 1.92 4.25
C ASN A 61 10.00 2.77 5.49
N TYR A 62 9.02 3.53 5.95
CA TYR A 62 9.18 4.47 7.07
C TYR A 62 9.50 3.78 8.41
N GLY A 63 9.10 2.53 8.57
CA GLY A 63 9.43 1.71 9.75
C GLY A 63 10.87 1.21 9.76
N LEU A 64 11.66 1.45 8.71
CA LEU A 64 13.04 1.00 8.53
C LEU A 64 13.19 -0.52 8.74
N TRP A 65 12.13 -1.26 8.48
CA TRP A 65 12.14 -2.72 8.53
C TRP A 65 13.15 -3.28 7.51
N SER A 66 13.82 -4.36 7.86
CA SER A 66 14.85 -4.98 7.03
C SER A 66 14.83 -6.48 7.23
N ASP A 67 14.80 -7.21 6.12
CA ASP A 67 14.88 -8.66 6.09
C ASP A 67 15.59 -9.09 4.81
N ALA A 68 16.69 -9.85 4.96
CA ALA A 68 17.55 -10.22 3.84
C ALA A 68 16.89 -11.26 2.92
N ASP A 69 16.06 -12.15 3.46
CA ASP A 69 15.35 -13.15 2.67
C ASP A 69 14.24 -12.48 1.85
N TYR A 70 13.54 -11.52 2.45
CA TYR A 70 12.58 -10.68 1.74
C TYR A 70 13.23 -9.93 0.58
N ASP A 71 14.33 -9.23 0.85
CA ASP A 71 15.05 -8.46 -0.16
C ASP A 71 15.52 -9.34 -1.32
N ALA A 72 15.99 -10.55 -1.03
CA ALA A 72 16.40 -11.52 -2.05
C ALA A 72 15.22 -11.98 -2.92
N ILE A 73 14.07 -12.30 -2.33
CA ILE A 73 12.86 -12.68 -3.07
C ILE A 73 12.41 -11.54 -4.00
N ILE A 74 12.37 -10.30 -3.49
CA ILE A 74 11.97 -9.14 -4.30
C ILE A 74 12.99 -8.89 -5.45
N ALA A 75 14.26 -9.07 -5.21
CA ALA A 75 15.30 -8.96 -6.26
C ALA A 75 15.09 -10.00 -7.36
N GLU A 76 14.83 -11.26 -7.02
CA GLU A 76 14.54 -12.33 -7.99
C GLU A 76 13.27 -12.03 -8.81
N CYS A 77 12.24 -11.50 -8.18
CA CYS A 77 10.98 -11.10 -8.85
C CYS A 77 11.11 -9.89 -9.77
N THR A 78 12.16 -9.05 -9.59
CA THR A 78 12.30 -7.78 -10.33
C THR A 78 13.42 -7.79 -11.35
N THR A 79 14.55 -8.42 -11.04
CA THR A 79 15.76 -8.43 -11.89
C THR A 79 16.39 -9.81 -12.04
N GLY A 80 15.91 -10.80 -11.31
CA GLY A 80 16.42 -12.18 -11.37
C GLY A 80 15.65 -13.08 -12.34
N ASP A 81 15.83 -14.38 -12.20
CA ASP A 81 15.31 -15.39 -13.10
C ASP A 81 13.78 -15.48 -13.09
N LEU A 82 13.13 -15.11 -11.97
CA LEU A 82 11.68 -15.12 -11.85
C LEU A 82 10.97 -14.04 -12.70
N CYS A 83 11.70 -13.06 -13.25
CA CYS A 83 11.11 -12.08 -14.17
C CYS A 83 10.48 -12.72 -15.41
N THR A 84 10.97 -13.89 -15.83
CA THR A 84 10.51 -14.62 -17.02
C THR A 84 9.71 -15.86 -16.70
N ASP A 85 9.50 -16.15 -15.42
CA ASP A 85 8.65 -17.23 -14.91
C ASP A 85 7.45 -16.66 -14.14
N PRO A 86 6.30 -16.46 -14.80
CA PRO A 86 5.14 -15.84 -14.15
C PRO A 86 4.60 -16.67 -12.97
N GLU A 87 4.63 -18.00 -13.05
CA GLU A 87 4.09 -18.87 -12.01
C GLU A 87 5.00 -18.86 -10.77
N GLY A 88 6.30 -19.10 -10.93
CA GLY A 88 7.27 -19.02 -9.86
C GLY A 88 7.36 -17.61 -9.24
N ARG A 89 7.18 -16.56 -10.06
CA ARG A 89 7.13 -15.19 -9.58
C ARG A 89 5.91 -14.93 -8.67
N TRP A 90 4.73 -15.48 -8.99
CA TRP A 90 3.55 -15.38 -8.15
C TRP A 90 3.75 -16.07 -6.79
N GLU A 91 4.31 -17.27 -6.79
CA GLU A 91 4.61 -18.01 -5.56
C GLU A 91 5.60 -17.23 -4.69
N ALA A 92 6.69 -16.72 -5.27
CA ALA A 92 7.68 -15.93 -4.55
C ALA A 92 7.09 -14.63 -3.98
N MET A 93 6.21 -13.94 -4.70
CA MET A 93 5.52 -12.75 -4.17
C MET A 93 4.58 -13.08 -3.01
N TYR A 94 3.94 -14.25 -3.02
CA TYR A 94 3.14 -14.72 -1.89
C TYR A 94 4.01 -15.00 -0.66
N ASP A 95 5.18 -15.63 -0.84
CA ASP A 95 6.13 -15.85 0.24
C ASP A 95 6.64 -14.51 0.83
N ALA A 96 6.95 -13.54 -0.02
CA ALA A 96 7.32 -12.20 0.41
C ALA A 96 6.22 -11.51 1.21
N GLU A 97 4.95 -11.60 0.78
CA GLU A 97 3.80 -11.09 1.54
C GLU A 97 3.71 -11.74 2.91
N SER A 98 3.90 -13.06 2.99
CA SER A 98 3.87 -13.80 4.24
C SER A 98 4.92 -13.32 5.22
N ILE A 99 6.17 -13.10 4.77
CA ILE A 99 7.25 -12.59 5.62
C ILE A 99 6.89 -11.23 6.22
N VAL A 100 6.45 -10.28 5.41
CA VAL A 100 6.17 -8.91 5.87
C VAL A 100 4.99 -8.86 6.84
N LEU A 101 4.00 -9.75 6.68
CA LEU A 101 2.85 -9.84 7.56
C LEU A 101 3.17 -10.58 8.86
N GLU A 102 3.88 -11.70 8.81
CA GLU A 102 4.25 -12.48 9.98
C GLU A 102 5.20 -11.73 10.92
N GLN A 103 6.10 -10.95 10.35
CA GLN A 103 6.99 -10.08 11.12
C GLN A 103 6.33 -8.77 11.58
N ALA A 104 5.05 -8.57 11.22
CA ALA A 104 4.29 -7.36 11.55
C ALA A 104 4.95 -6.06 11.11
N ALA A 105 5.74 -6.09 10.03
CA ALA A 105 6.29 -4.88 9.42
C ALA A 105 5.17 -3.94 8.94
N ILE A 106 4.05 -4.54 8.53
CA ILE A 106 2.79 -3.84 8.23
C ILE A 106 1.59 -4.59 8.84
N PHE A 107 0.52 -3.85 9.04
CA PHE A 107 -0.76 -4.39 9.48
C PHE A 107 -1.89 -3.86 8.57
N PRO A 108 -2.32 -4.60 7.54
CA PRO A 108 -3.41 -4.18 6.67
C PRO A 108 -4.72 -4.06 7.44
N LEU A 109 -5.41 -2.93 7.30
CA LEU A 109 -6.67 -2.67 8.00
C LEU A 109 -7.90 -2.90 7.11
N TYR A 110 -7.88 -2.34 5.90
CA TYR A 110 -8.97 -2.47 4.94
C TYR A 110 -8.57 -1.99 3.55
N GLY A 111 -9.24 -2.48 2.52
CA GLY A 111 -9.21 -1.92 1.17
C GLY A 111 -10.21 -0.78 1.03
N GLN A 112 -9.75 0.38 0.57
CA GLN A 112 -10.64 1.52 0.35
C GLN A 112 -11.41 1.35 -0.96
N CYS A 113 -12.73 1.44 -0.89
CA CYS A 113 -13.60 1.56 -2.06
C CYS A 113 -14.00 3.01 -2.30
N ASN A 114 -14.15 3.39 -3.56
CA ASN A 114 -14.69 4.67 -3.95
C ASN A 114 -16.13 4.50 -4.44
N ALA A 115 -17.03 5.36 -3.95
CA ALA A 115 -18.37 5.50 -4.52
C ALA A 115 -18.39 6.70 -5.45
N GLU A 116 -18.93 6.52 -6.66
CA GLU A 116 -18.92 7.54 -7.69
C GLU A 116 -20.31 7.84 -8.20
N MET A 117 -20.60 9.11 -8.36
CA MET A 117 -21.82 9.58 -8.99
C MET A 117 -21.46 10.41 -10.21
N ILE A 118 -21.97 10.00 -11.37
CA ILE A 118 -21.79 10.71 -12.65
C ILE A 118 -23.15 11.13 -13.14
N SER A 119 -23.29 12.41 -13.51
CA SER A 119 -24.50 12.91 -14.13
C SER A 119 -24.82 12.15 -15.43
N SER A 120 -26.08 11.85 -15.68
CA SER A 120 -26.53 11.23 -16.95
C SER A 120 -26.23 12.09 -18.19
N ALA A 121 -25.96 13.38 -18.00
CA ALA A 121 -25.52 14.28 -19.07
C ALA A 121 -24.02 14.09 -19.43
N VAL A 122 -23.26 13.30 -18.68
CA VAL A 122 -21.85 13.05 -18.93
C VAL A 122 -21.66 11.64 -19.48
N THR A 123 -20.93 11.52 -20.56
CA THR A 123 -20.60 10.25 -21.24
C THR A 123 -19.10 10.18 -21.54
N GLY A 124 -18.57 8.99 -21.85
CA GLY A 124 -17.18 8.79 -22.26
C GLY A 124 -16.16 8.98 -21.13
N VAL A 125 -16.58 8.75 -19.87
CA VAL A 125 -15.65 8.60 -18.75
C VAL A 125 -15.34 7.11 -18.60
N ASP A 126 -14.08 6.74 -18.79
CA ASP A 126 -13.63 5.37 -18.59
C ASP A 126 -13.06 5.19 -17.17
N PHE A 127 -13.31 4.01 -16.62
CA PHE A 127 -12.81 3.62 -15.32
C PHE A 127 -11.72 2.57 -15.47
N HIS A 128 -10.59 2.80 -14.83
CA HIS A 128 -9.50 1.85 -14.77
C HIS A 128 -9.34 1.34 -13.33
N PRO A 129 -9.20 0.03 -13.10
CA PRO A 129 -9.12 -0.54 -11.76
C PRO A 129 -7.83 -0.18 -11.01
N VAL A 130 -6.79 0.20 -11.74
CA VAL A 130 -5.45 0.45 -11.21
C VAL A 130 -4.94 1.82 -11.67
N ALA A 131 -4.17 2.49 -10.83
CA ALA A 131 -3.51 3.78 -11.07
C ALA A 131 -4.51 4.94 -11.32
N LEU A 132 -4.65 5.39 -12.53
CA LEU A 132 -5.62 6.43 -12.90
C LEU A 132 -7.04 5.86 -12.91
N ASN A 133 -7.75 5.97 -11.80
CA ASN A 133 -9.10 5.43 -11.68
C ASN A 133 -10.09 5.99 -12.71
N ARG A 134 -9.81 7.16 -13.28
CA ARG A 134 -10.71 7.82 -14.26
C ARG A 134 -9.92 8.39 -15.41
N VAL A 135 -10.39 8.09 -16.61
CA VAL A 135 -9.85 8.64 -17.85
C VAL A 135 -10.94 9.50 -18.50
N TYR A 136 -10.64 10.79 -18.66
CA TYR A 136 -11.57 11.79 -19.19
C TYR A 136 -11.30 12.16 -20.66
N LYS A 137 -10.43 11.42 -21.33
CA LYS A 137 -10.01 11.72 -22.72
C LYS A 137 -11.17 11.89 -23.67
N ASP A 138 -12.18 11.03 -23.55
CA ASP A 138 -13.34 10.98 -24.42
C ASP A 138 -14.61 11.51 -23.74
N ALA A 139 -14.45 12.14 -22.58
CA ALA A 139 -15.58 12.66 -21.79
C ALA A 139 -16.29 13.80 -22.54
N LYS A 140 -17.62 13.71 -22.60
CA LYS A 140 -18.52 14.69 -23.22
C LYS A 140 -19.64 15.02 -22.25
N LYS A 141 -20.08 16.28 -22.30
CA LYS A 141 -21.28 16.72 -21.57
C LYS A 141 -22.32 17.21 -22.56
N SER A 142 -23.50 16.61 -22.57
CA SER A 142 -24.65 17.14 -23.26
C SER A 142 -25.24 18.33 -22.45
N VAL A 143 -25.62 19.36 -23.18
CA VAL A 143 -26.25 20.55 -22.62
C VAL A 143 -27.75 20.34 -22.52
#